data_eb416f9b90c01e9715c49c0631789191
#
_entry.id   eb416f9b90c01e9715c49c0631789191
#
_cell.length_a   1.000
_cell.length_b   1.000
_cell.length_c   1.000
_cell.angle_alpha   90.00
_cell.angle_beta   90.00
_cell.angle_gamma   90.00
#
_symmetry.space_group_name_H-M   'P 1'
#
loop_
_entity.id
_entity.type
_entity.pdbx_description
1 polymer ?
#
loop_
_entity_poly.entity_id
_entity_poly.type
_entity_poly.pdbx_seq_one_letter_code
_entity_poly.pdbx_strand_id
1 'polypeptide(L)'
;MALKTIITEPNKILRQVSKPVEKVGDEERKLMKDMLETMYQANGIGLAAIQIGVPKRIIVMDISKDNEKKNPRYFVNPIIKNKGIDKSTYEEGCLSVPNQFAEIDRPSKCEVEYLDYNGEKKLIKAEGLLATCIQHEMDHLEGILFIDYLSKLKKSMIIKKLSKGKSDRIVV
;
A
#
# COMPACT_ATOMS: atom_id res chain seq x y z
N MET A 1 17.98 5.11 -9.53
CA MET A 1 16.56 4.93 -9.13
C MET A 1 15.66 5.46 -10.21
N ALA A 2 14.56 4.80 -10.44
CA ALA A 2 13.63 5.17 -11.50
C ALA A 2 12.21 5.37 -10.97
N LEU A 3 11.52 6.39 -11.48
CA LEU A 3 10.12 6.60 -11.18
C LEU A 3 9.27 5.64 -12.01
N LYS A 4 8.28 5.05 -11.38
CA LYS A 4 7.34 4.13 -12.01
C LYS A 4 5.96 4.75 -12.09
N THR A 5 5.17 4.29 -13.03
CA THR A 5 3.78 4.72 -13.15
C THR A 5 2.91 3.96 -12.16
N ILE A 6 2.14 4.69 -11.36
CA ILE A 6 1.20 4.10 -10.43
C ILE A 6 -0.07 3.72 -11.18
N ILE A 7 -0.43 2.44 -11.07
CA ILE A 7 -1.64 1.91 -11.69
C ILE A 7 -2.84 2.29 -10.84
N THR A 8 -3.90 2.74 -11.47
CA THR A 8 -5.10 3.20 -10.77
C THR A 8 -6.32 2.35 -11.09
N GLU A 9 -7.25 2.30 -10.14
CA GLU A 9 -8.55 1.67 -10.33
C GLU A 9 -9.25 2.31 -11.55
N PRO A 10 -9.91 1.60 -12.45
CA PRO A 10 -10.35 0.19 -12.30
C PRO A 10 -9.44 -0.84 -12.99
N ASN A 11 -8.14 -0.63 -13.08
CA ASN A 11 -7.24 -1.58 -13.72
C ASN A 11 -7.24 -2.93 -12.97
N LYS A 12 -7.48 -4.01 -13.69
CA LYS A 12 -7.60 -5.37 -13.13
C LYS A 12 -6.32 -5.89 -12.48
N ILE A 13 -5.16 -5.34 -12.84
CA ILE A 13 -3.88 -5.75 -12.25
C ILE A 13 -3.92 -5.60 -10.73
N LEU A 14 -4.60 -4.55 -10.24
CA LEU A 14 -4.72 -4.29 -8.80
C LEU A 14 -5.44 -5.40 -8.04
N ARG A 15 -6.15 -6.27 -8.73
CA ARG A 15 -6.92 -7.37 -8.13
C ARG A 15 -6.17 -8.70 -8.12
N GLN A 16 -4.96 -8.73 -8.65
CA GLN A 16 -4.13 -9.94 -8.62
C GLN A 16 -3.58 -10.18 -7.22
N VAL A 17 -3.48 -11.47 -6.86
CA VAL A 17 -2.80 -11.88 -5.63
C VAL A 17 -1.31 -11.92 -5.91
N SER A 18 -0.53 -11.19 -5.14
CA SER A 18 0.92 -11.12 -5.29
C SER A 18 1.59 -12.40 -4.80
N LYS A 19 2.69 -12.76 -5.44
CA LYS A 19 3.43 -13.99 -5.14
C LYS A 19 4.58 -13.73 -4.17
N PRO A 20 4.91 -14.69 -3.31
CA PRO A 20 6.07 -14.58 -2.43
C PRO A 20 7.37 -14.38 -3.22
N VAL A 21 8.29 -13.66 -2.62
CA VAL A 21 9.64 -13.46 -3.12
C VAL A 21 10.50 -14.62 -2.58
N GLU A 22 11.25 -15.28 -3.45
CA GLU A 22 12.09 -16.42 -3.03
C GLU A 22 13.31 -15.95 -2.25
N LYS A 23 13.91 -14.84 -2.67
CA LYS A 23 15.14 -14.32 -2.11
C LYS A 23 15.20 -12.82 -2.29
N VAL A 24 15.67 -12.10 -1.26
CA VAL A 24 15.94 -10.66 -1.36
C VAL A 24 17.35 -10.46 -1.89
N GLY A 25 17.45 -10.12 -3.16
CA GLY A 25 18.71 -9.84 -3.83
C GLY A 25 18.74 -8.42 -4.37
N ASP A 26 19.71 -8.16 -5.24
CA ASP A 26 19.90 -6.82 -5.82
C ASP A 26 18.69 -6.35 -6.64
N GLU A 27 18.03 -7.28 -7.34
CA GLU A 27 16.82 -6.98 -8.11
C GLU A 27 15.71 -6.48 -7.22
N GLU A 28 15.46 -7.16 -6.10
CA GLU A 28 14.43 -6.77 -5.14
C GLU A 28 14.77 -5.46 -4.45
N ARG A 29 16.04 -5.25 -4.10
CA ARG A 29 16.48 -3.98 -3.50
C ARG A 29 16.33 -2.82 -4.47
N LYS A 30 16.65 -3.02 -5.74
CA LYS A 30 16.43 -2.00 -6.77
C LYS A 30 14.95 -1.67 -6.90
N LEU A 31 14.11 -2.70 -6.93
CA LEU A 31 12.65 -2.53 -7.00
C LEU A 31 12.14 -1.71 -5.80
N MET A 32 12.60 -2.04 -4.59
CA MET A 32 12.19 -1.31 -3.39
C MET A 32 12.62 0.16 -3.43
N LYS A 33 13.80 0.45 -3.95
CA LYS A 33 14.26 1.84 -4.13
C LYS A 33 13.40 2.60 -5.13
N ASP A 34 13.09 1.98 -6.25
CA ASP A 34 12.22 2.58 -7.28
C ASP A 34 10.81 2.83 -6.72
N MET A 35 10.28 1.88 -5.96
CA MET A 35 8.98 2.01 -5.28
C MET A 35 8.98 3.17 -4.29
N LEU A 36 10.02 3.26 -3.47
CA LEU A 36 10.12 4.30 -2.45
C LEU A 36 10.17 5.68 -3.08
N GLU A 37 10.97 5.85 -4.11
CA GLU A 37 11.07 7.12 -4.84
C GLU A 37 9.74 7.49 -5.50
N THR A 38 9.08 6.51 -6.13
CA THR A 38 7.76 6.70 -6.73
C THR A 38 6.73 7.13 -5.67
N MET A 39 6.75 6.49 -4.51
CA MET A 39 5.89 6.82 -3.39
C MET A 39 6.11 8.27 -2.92
N TYR A 40 7.35 8.66 -2.70
CA TYR A 40 7.67 10.03 -2.27
C TYR A 40 7.25 11.07 -3.30
N GLN A 41 7.51 10.81 -4.58
CA GLN A 41 7.13 11.72 -5.66
C GLN A 41 5.62 11.92 -5.73
N ALA A 42 4.85 10.90 -5.37
CA ALA A 42 3.39 10.96 -5.36
C ALA A 42 2.82 11.43 -4.01
N ASN A 43 3.67 11.81 -3.06
CA ASN A 43 3.29 12.25 -1.70
C ASN A 43 2.51 11.18 -0.93
N GLY A 44 2.84 9.90 -1.16
CA GLY A 44 2.24 8.78 -0.43
C GLY A 44 3.06 8.37 0.77
N ILE A 45 2.46 7.59 1.66
CA ILE A 45 3.12 7.05 2.86
C ILE A 45 3.31 5.54 2.77
N GLY A 46 2.73 4.89 1.79
CA GLY A 46 2.89 3.45 1.55
C GLY A 46 2.66 3.11 0.10
N LEU A 47 3.28 2.04 -0.36
CA LEU A 47 3.11 1.55 -1.72
C LEU A 47 3.43 0.05 -1.76
N ALA A 48 2.55 -0.72 -2.40
CA ALA A 48 2.78 -2.14 -2.68
C ALA A 48 3.23 -2.31 -4.13
N ALA A 49 4.05 -3.32 -4.38
CA ALA A 49 4.63 -3.55 -5.71
C ALA A 49 3.58 -3.73 -6.82
N ILE A 50 2.42 -4.32 -6.49
CA ILE A 50 1.35 -4.50 -7.47
C ILE A 50 0.85 -3.16 -8.04
N GLN A 51 0.95 -2.07 -7.27
CA GLN A 51 0.52 -0.75 -7.70
C GLN A 51 1.39 -0.17 -8.82
N ILE A 52 2.56 -0.74 -9.06
CA ILE A 52 3.40 -0.43 -10.21
C ILE A 52 3.50 -1.62 -11.19
N GLY A 53 2.57 -2.56 -11.08
CA GLY A 53 2.45 -3.67 -12.01
C GLY A 53 3.31 -4.88 -11.72
N VAL A 54 3.92 -4.96 -10.54
CA VAL A 54 4.79 -6.08 -10.15
C VAL A 54 4.08 -6.93 -9.09
N PRO A 55 3.63 -8.15 -9.44
CA PRO A 55 2.85 -8.98 -8.52
C PRO A 55 3.73 -9.74 -7.52
N LYS A 56 4.55 -9.02 -6.79
CA LYS A 56 5.42 -9.55 -5.74
C LYS A 56 5.01 -9.00 -4.37
N ARG A 57 5.18 -9.81 -3.34
CA ARG A 57 4.80 -9.44 -1.97
C ARG A 57 5.85 -8.53 -1.34
N ILE A 58 5.89 -7.29 -1.84
CA ILE A 58 6.84 -6.26 -1.39
C ILE A 58 6.06 -4.98 -1.12
N ILE A 59 6.34 -4.36 0.02
CA ILE A 59 5.75 -3.10 0.46
C ILE A 59 6.86 -2.15 0.88
N VAL A 60 6.72 -0.88 0.54
CA VAL A 60 7.54 0.19 1.10
C VAL A 60 6.63 1.18 1.80
N MET A 61 7.11 1.81 2.86
CA MET A 61 6.36 2.87 3.53
C MET A 61 7.27 3.79 4.32
N ASP A 62 6.77 4.99 4.56
CA ASP A 62 7.39 5.97 5.43
C ASP A 62 6.28 6.85 6.02
N ILE A 63 6.02 6.67 7.31
CA ILE A 63 4.98 7.43 8.03
C ILE A 63 5.55 8.63 8.77
N SER A 64 6.83 8.98 8.56
CA SER A 64 7.42 10.16 9.17
C SER A 64 6.72 11.42 8.66
N LYS A 65 6.63 12.42 9.52
CA LYS A 65 6.01 13.71 9.17
C LYS A 65 6.97 14.56 8.35
N ASP A 66 6.44 15.56 7.65
CA ASP A 66 7.23 16.44 6.78
C ASP A 66 8.38 17.14 7.49
N ASN A 67 8.21 17.46 8.78
CA ASN A 67 9.23 18.11 9.59
C ASN A 67 10.18 17.14 10.30
N GLU A 68 10.00 15.84 10.08
CA GLU A 68 10.84 14.81 10.67
C GLU A 68 11.81 14.24 9.64
N LYS A 69 12.86 13.58 10.13
CA LYS A 69 13.77 12.84 9.29
C LYS A 69 13.04 11.66 8.63
N LYS A 70 13.29 11.43 7.35
CA LYS A 70 12.74 10.29 6.63
C LYS A 70 13.13 8.97 7.31
N ASN A 71 12.17 8.07 7.41
CA ASN A 71 12.35 6.77 8.03
C ASN A 71 11.68 5.68 7.18
N PRO A 72 12.27 5.36 6.01
CA PRO A 72 11.67 4.35 5.12
C PRO A 72 11.70 2.97 5.75
N ARG A 73 10.62 2.22 5.52
CA ARG A 73 10.47 0.83 5.97
C ARG A 73 10.19 -0.05 4.77
N TYR A 74 10.74 -1.26 4.79
CA TYR A 74 10.61 -2.23 3.70
C TYR A 74 10.10 -3.53 4.27
N PHE A 75 9.07 -4.10 3.63
CA PHE A 75 8.47 -5.36 4.08
C PHE A 75 8.40 -6.32 2.90
N VAL A 76 9.14 -7.41 2.97
CA VAL A 76 9.11 -8.47 1.97
C VAL A 76 8.47 -9.71 2.59
N ASN A 77 7.52 -10.30 1.87
CA ASN A 77 6.75 -11.46 2.34
C ASN A 77 6.13 -11.25 3.73
N PRO A 78 5.45 -10.13 3.97
CA PRO A 78 4.88 -9.87 5.29
C PRO A 78 3.73 -10.83 5.60
N ILE A 79 3.67 -11.27 6.84
CA ILE A 79 2.61 -12.15 7.35
C ILE A 79 2.11 -11.58 8.66
N ILE A 80 0.79 -11.42 8.79
CA ILE A 80 0.20 -11.00 10.06
C ILE A 80 0.16 -12.21 10.98
N LYS A 81 0.87 -12.11 12.11
CA LYS A 81 0.93 -13.16 13.13
C LYS A 81 -0.16 -12.99 14.17
N ASN A 82 -0.56 -11.75 14.42
CA ASN A 82 -1.51 -11.43 15.46
C ASN A 82 -2.21 -10.11 15.17
N LYS A 83 -3.50 -10.03 15.44
CA LYS A 83 -4.29 -8.81 15.33
C LYS A 83 -4.93 -8.52 16.68
N GLY A 84 -4.94 -7.25 17.09
CA GLY A 84 -5.66 -6.83 18.27
C GLY A 84 -7.17 -6.90 18.07
N ILE A 85 -7.89 -6.97 19.18
CA ILE A 85 -9.35 -7.01 19.18
C ILE A 85 -9.93 -5.62 18.91
N ASP A 86 -9.30 -4.60 19.52
CA ASP A 86 -9.76 -3.22 19.40
C ASP A 86 -9.50 -2.68 18.00
N LYS A 87 -10.42 -1.86 17.53
CA LYS A 87 -10.32 -1.23 16.21
C LYS A 87 -10.11 0.27 16.35
N SER A 88 -9.44 0.86 15.37
CA SER A 88 -9.34 2.30 15.21
C SER A 88 -9.85 2.69 13.84
N THR A 89 -10.34 3.91 13.74
CA THR A 89 -10.89 4.47 12.50
C THR A 89 -9.95 5.54 11.99
N TYR A 90 -9.52 5.40 10.75
CA TYR A 90 -8.72 6.42 10.05
C TYR A 90 -9.37 6.72 8.70
N GLU A 91 -9.27 7.97 8.29
CA GLU A 91 -9.61 8.33 6.92
C GLU A 91 -8.48 7.84 6.01
N GLU A 92 -8.79 6.88 5.15
CA GLU A 92 -7.83 6.29 4.24
C GLU A 92 -8.00 6.82 2.83
N GLY A 93 -6.88 6.94 2.15
CA GLY A 93 -6.80 7.19 0.73
C GLY A 93 -5.76 6.24 0.14
N CYS A 94 -5.64 6.21 -1.17
CA CYS A 94 -4.71 5.32 -1.84
C CYS A 94 -4.23 5.96 -3.15
N LEU A 95 -2.94 5.82 -3.43
CA LEU A 95 -2.37 6.35 -4.69
C LEU A 95 -3.02 5.71 -5.92
N SER A 96 -3.56 4.49 -5.78
CA SER A 96 -4.28 3.80 -6.85
C SER A 96 -5.77 4.18 -6.92
N VAL A 97 -6.25 4.98 -5.97
CA VAL A 97 -7.63 5.50 -5.93
C VAL A 97 -7.54 7.02 -5.69
N PRO A 98 -7.03 7.77 -6.67
CA PRO A 98 -6.67 9.17 -6.45
C PRO A 98 -7.86 10.06 -6.10
N ASN A 99 -7.64 10.97 -5.14
CA ASN A 99 -8.59 12.00 -4.71
C ASN A 99 -9.88 11.46 -4.09
N GLN A 100 -9.87 10.20 -3.64
CA GLN A 100 -11.00 9.59 -2.94
C GLN A 100 -10.55 9.14 -1.55
N PHE A 101 -11.37 9.40 -0.54
CA PHE A 101 -11.06 9.08 0.85
C PHE A 101 -12.29 8.50 1.52
N ALA A 102 -12.06 7.64 2.51
CA ALA A 102 -13.14 7.10 3.33
C ALA A 102 -12.62 6.64 4.68
N GLU A 103 -13.48 6.71 5.68
CA GLU A 103 -13.15 6.18 7.00
C GLU A 103 -13.23 4.66 6.99
N ILE A 104 -12.16 4.02 7.43
CA ILE A 104 -12.03 2.56 7.48
C ILE A 104 -11.67 2.14 8.90
N ASP A 105 -12.37 1.14 9.40
CA ASP A 105 -12.08 0.52 10.69
C ASP A 105 -11.13 -0.65 10.49
N ARG A 106 -10.03 -0.64 11.22
CA ARG A 106 -9.04 -1.72 11.21
C ARG A 106 -8.60 -2.05 12.61
N PRO A 107 -8.11 -3.28 12.87
CA PRO A 107 -7.44 -3.55 14.14
C PRO A 107 -6.41 -2.47 14.44
N SER A 108 -6.45 -1.92 15.65
CA SER A 108 -5.55 -0.81 16.06
C SER A 108 -4.13 -1.27 16.30
N LYS A 109 -3.93 -2.58 16.48
CA LYS A 109 -2.62 -3.19 16.71
C LYS A 109 -2.50 -4.47 15.90
N CYS A 110 -1.29 -4.74 15.41
CA CYS A 110 -1.00 -6.02 14.75
C CYS A 110 0.48 -6.34 14.88
N GLU A 111 0.80 -7.63 14.78
CA GLU A 111 2.18 -8.11 14.72
C GLU A 111 2.42 -8.69 13.34
N VAL A 112 3.49 -8.25 12.70
CA VAL A 112 3.82 -8.66 11.33
C VAL A 112 5.24 -9.20 11.29
N GLU A 113 5.37 -10.42 10.78
CA GLU A 113 6.65 -11.04 10.49
C GLU A 113 6.98 -10.78 9.03
N TYR A 114 8.22 -10.38 8.74
CA TYR A 114 8.61 -10.01 7.38
C TYR A 114 10.12 -10.15 7.20
N LEU A 115 10.55 -10.08 5.94
CA LEU A 115 11.96 -9.91 5.60
C LEU A 115 12.22 -8.44 5.35
N ASP A 116 13.33 -7.92 5.86
CA ASP A 116 13.70 -6.52 5.66
C ASP A 116 14.43 -6.31 4.31
N TYR A 117 14.93 -5.10 4.12
CA TYR A 117 15.66 -4.71 2.90
C TYR A 117 16.84 -5.64 2.59
N ASN A 118 17.45 -6.21 3.61
CA ASN A 118 18.61 -7.10 3.48
C ASN A 118 18.22 -8.60 3.48
N GLY A 119 16.93 -8.90 3.57
CA GLY A 119 16.46 -10.28 3.61
C GLY A 119 16.50 -10.90 5.00
N GLU A 120 16.72 -10.11 6.03
CA GLU A 120 16.72 -10.59 7.41
C GLU A 120 15.31 -10.67 7.96
N LYS A 121 15.02 -11.74 8.70
CA LYS A 121 13.72 -11.96 9.31
C LYS A 121 13.50 -11.02 10.48
N LYS A 122 12.39 -10.30 10.49
CA LYS A 122 12.02 -9.34 11.51
C LYS A 122 10.57 -9.55 11.96
N LEU A 123 10.27 -9.07 13.15
CA LEU A 123 8.90 -9.01 13.66
C LEU A 123 8.66 -7.58 14.14
N ILE A 124 7.58 -6.97 13.68
CA ILE A 124 7.17 -5.64 14.14
C ILE A 124 5.84 -5.73 14.90
N LYS A 125 5.76 -5.03 16.01
CA LYS A 125 4.52 -4.82 16.74
C LYS A 125 4.04 -3.41 16.39
N ALA A 126 3.04 -3.33 15.53
CA ALA A 126 2.55 -2.06 15.01
C ALA A 126 1.29 -1.60 15.74
N GLU A 127 1.18 -0.30 15.94
CA GLU A 127 -0.01 0.33 16.49
C GLU A 127 -0.22 1.70 15.82
N GLY A 128 -1.40 2.27 15.98
CA GLY A 128 -1.74 3.58 15.42
C GLY A 128 -1.66 3.61 13.90
N LEU A 129 -1.14 4.70 13.36
CA LEU A 129 -1.03 4.90 11.92
C LEU A 129 -0.19 3.80 11.25
N LEU A 130 0.87 3.35 11.90
CA LEU A 130 1.72 2.27 11.36
C LEU A 130 0.90 0.99 11.16
N ALA A 131 0.07 0.60 12.13
CA ALA A 131 -0.78 -0.59 12.02
C ALA A 131 -1.79 -0.44 10.89
N THR A 132 -2.41 0.72 10.77
CA THR A 132 -3.37 1.01 9.69
C THR A 132 -2.69 0.94 8.32
N CYS A 133 -1.55 1.59 8.18
CA CYS A 133 -0.83 1.66 6.91
C CYS A 133 -0.35 0.26 6.48
N ILE A 134 0.25 -0.50 7.39
CA ILE A 134 0.77 -1.83 7.06
C ILE A 134 -0.36 -2.77 6.62
N GLN A 135 -1.51 -2.71 7.27
CA GLN A 135 -2.67 -3.53 6.90
C GLN A 135 -3.26 -3.11 5.56
N HIS A 136 -3.32 -1.80 5.29
CA HIS A 136 -3.77 -1.27 4.00
C HIS A 136 -2.87 -1.81 2.86
N GLU A 137 -1.55 -1.73 3.04
CA GLU A 137 -0.62 -2.22 2.01
C GLU A 137 -0.64 -3.74 1.87
N MET A 138 -0.81 -4.48 2.98
CA MET A 138 -0.93 -5.94 2.92
C MET A 138 -2.19 -6.38 2.18
N ASP A 139 -3.27 -5.61 2.27
CA ASP A 139 -4.48 -5.87 1.48
C ASP A 139 -4.18 -5.84 -0.03
N HIS A 140 -3.34 -4.91 -0.49
CA HIS A 140 -2.94 -4.88 -1.90
C HIS A 140 -2.30 -6.19 -2.35
N LEU A 141 -1.58 -6.87 -1.47
CA LEU A 141 -0.95 -8.16 -1.79
C LEU A 141 -1.99 -9.26 -2.05
N GLU A 142 -3.20 -9.07 -1.56
CA GLU A 142 -4.33 -9.99 -1.75
C GLU A 142 -5.34 -9.46 -2.78
N GLY A 143 -5.03 -8.38 -3.47
CA GLY A 143 -5.93 -7.78 -4.44
C GLY A 143 -7.09 -7.00 -3.84
N ILE A 144 -6.95 -6.55 -2.59
CA ILE A 144 -7.98 -5.83 -1.84
C ILE A 144 -7.62 -4.34 -1.77
N LEU A 145 -8.60 -3.48 -2.06
CA LEU A 145 -8.47 -2.04 -1.92
C LEU A 145 -9.36 -1.55 -0.76
N PHE A 146 -9.02 -0.39 -0.18
CA PHE A 146 -9.80 0.14 0.94
C PHE A 146 -11.29 0.36 0.58
N ILE A 147 -11.58 0.65 -0.69
CA ILE A 147 -12.97 0.84 -1.14
C ILE A 147 -13.79 -0.44 -1.05
N ASP A 148 -13.15 -1.61 -0.94
CA ASP A 148 -13.84 -2.89 -0.80
C ASP A 148 -14.55 -3.02 0.55
N TYR A 149 -14.15 -2.22 1.55
CA TYR A 149 -14.79 -2.20 2.87
C TYR A 149 -16.02 -1.29 2.91
N LEU A 150 -16.28 -0.54 1.84
CA LEU A 150 -17.41 0.37 1.76
C LEU A 150 -18.67 -0.35 1.26
N SER A 151 -19.83 0.29 1.42
CA SER A 151 -21.06 -0.22 0.84
C SER A 151 -20.93 -0.29 -0.68
N LYS A 152 -21.72 -1.16 -1.31
CA LYS A 152 -21.71 -1.29 -2.78
C LYS A 152 -21.97 0.03 -3.47
N LEU A 153 -22.88 0.83 -2.92
CA LEU A 153 -23.22 2.13 -3.47
C LEU A 153 -22.05 3.09 -3.41
N LYS A 154 -21.40 3.24 -2.26
CA LYS A 154 -20.25 4.12 -2.08
C LYS A 154 -19.09 3.70 -2.98
N LYS A 155 -18.80 2.41 -3.04
CA LYS A 155 -17.75 1.85 -3.90
C LYS A 155 -18.02 2.16 -5.37
N SER A 156 -19.26 1.92 -5.83
CA SER A 156 -19.66 2.21 -7.21
C SER A 156 -19.51 3.69 -7.56
N MET A 157 -19.89 4.56 -6.64
CA MET A 157 -19.76 6.01 -6.84
C MET A 157 -18.31 6.44 -7.00
N ILE A 158 -17.41 5.87 -6.20
CA ILE A 158 -15.97 6.16 -6.28
C ILE A 158 -15.40 5.69 -7.61
N ILE A 159 -15.69 4.47 -8.02
CA ILE A 159 -15.22 3.90 -9.29
C ILE A 159 -15.72 4.74 -10.46
N LYS A 160 -16.97 5.17 -10.42
CA LYS A 160 -17.56 6.01 -11.45
C LYS A 160 -16.85 7.37 -11.56
N LYS A 161 -16.55 7.99 -10.42
CA LYS A 161 -15.80 9.26 -10.38
C LYS A 161 -14.39 9.09 -10.95
N LEU A 162 -13.73 7.99 -10.67
CA LEU A 162 -12.38 7.71 -11.18
C LEU A 162 -12.38 7.58 -12.70
N SER A 163 -13.35 6.86 -13.26
CA SER A 163 -13.48 6.69 -14.71
C SER A 163 -13.72 8.03 -15.38
N LYS A 164 -14.59 8.86 -14.81
CA LYS A 164 -14.91 10.19 -15.32
C LYS A 164 -13.71 11.14 -15.22
N GLY A 165 -13.04 11.16 -14.06
CA GLY A 165 -11.86 11.98 -13.83
C GLY A 165 -10.69 11.61 -14.75
N LYS A 166 -10.60 10.34 -15.12
CA LYS A 166 -9.58 9.86 -16.05
C LYS A 166 -9.79 10.40 -17.46
N SER A 167 -11.05 10.50 -17.90
CA SER A 167 -11.40 11.12 -19.17
C SER A 167 -11.06 12.61 -19.17
N ASP A 168 -11.34 13.31 -18.08
CA ASP A 168 -11.07 14.73 -17.92
C ASP A 168 -9.57 15.04 -17.96
N ARG A 169 -8.74 14.16 -17.43
CA ARG A 169 -7.28 14.31 -17.40
C ARG A 169 -6.65 14.29 -18.79
N ILE A 170 -7.24 13.58 -19.72
CA ILE A 170 -6.70 13.48 -21.07
C ILE A 170 -6.84 14.83 -21.80
N VAL A 171 -7.79 15.63 -21.39
CA VAL A 171 -8.09 16.94 -22.00
C VAL A 171 -7.17 18.03 -21.44
N VAL A 172 -6.64 17.83 -20.26
CA VAL A 172 -5.75 18.77 -19.60
C VAL A 172 -4.31 18.46 -19.93
#